data_cefc7b9bfbfcde1d06dbbd201df9e95f
#
_entry.id   cefc7b9bfbfcde1d06dbbd201df9e95f
#
_cell.length_a   1.000
_cell.length_b   1.000
_cell.length_c   1.000
_cell.angle_alpha   90.00
_cell.angle_beta   90.00
_cell.angle_gamma   90.00
#
_symmetry.space_group_name_H-M   'P 1'
#
loop_
_entity.id
_entity.type
_entity.pdbx_description
1 polymer ?
#
loop_
_entity_poly.entity_id
_entity_poly.type
_entity_poly.pdbx_seq_one_letter_code
_entity_poly.pdbx_strand_id
1 'polypeptide(L)'
;MGDTRWSRRTDLVGGDRYDTCWEQLAQSGQNVHGEADFVDSYGPHSVLDAGCGTGRVAIELNRRGVEVVGVDLDEKMLGTARRKAPHLSWVCNDLATLQLGQTFDAAVLAGNVMIFVLSGSERSVLNSVASHLTTNGILVAGFEVKAEAISLAEYDSAMSEIGMVPAGRWSTWQRDPYQGQDYAVSVHRRI
;
A
#
# COMPACT_ATOMS: atom_id res chain seq x y z
N MET A 1 19.70 -0.03 7.11
CA MET A 1 18.30 0.15 7.48
C MET A 1 18.01 1.64 7.50
N GLY A 2 17.22 2.16 6.57
CA GLY A 2 16.94 3.60 6.47
C GLY A 2 16.11 4.11 7.65
N ASP A 3 16.39 5.34 8.09
CA ASP A 3 15.65 6.02 9.16
C ASP A 3 14.35 6.60 8.60
N THR A 4 13.32 5.76 8.43
CA THR A 4 12.00 6.14 7.93
C THR A 4 11.17 6.82 9.02
N ARG A 5 10.12 7.57 8.63
CA ARG A 5 9.17 8.14 9.61
C ARG A 5 8.45 7.04 10.40
N TRP A 6 8.28 5.85 9.81
CA TRP A 6 7.74 4.67 10.50
C TRP A 6 8.65 4.19 11.63
N SER A 7 9.97 4.06 11.36
CA SER A 7 10.94 3.59 12.36
C SER A 7 11.08 4.52 13.58
N ARG A 8 10.67 5.78 13.46
CA ARG A 8 10.67 6.78 14.54
C ARG A 8 9.40 6.74 15.40
N ARG A 9 8.38 5.98 15.03
CA ARG A 9 7.15 5.85 15.82
C ARG A 9 7.40 4.97 17.05
N THR A 10 7.36 5.57 18.22
CA THR A 10 7.52 4.87 19.52
C THR A 10 6.20 4.32 20.07
N ASP A 11 5.08 4.72 19.49
CA ASP A 11 3.72 4.36 19.90
C ASP A 11 3.24 3.00 19.33
N LEU A 12 3.91 2.49 18.29
CA LEU A 12 3.58 1.21 17.66
C LEU A 12 4.46 0.09 18.24
N VAL A 13 4.04 -0.46 19.35
CA VAL A 13 4.70 -1.60 19.99
C VAL A 13 4.14 -2.90 19.40
N GLY A 14 4.76 -3.38 18.30
CA GLY A 14 4.52 -4.70 17.73
C GLY A 14 3.25 -4.83 16.88
N GLY A 15 3.28 -5.74 15.92
CA GLY A 15 2.19 -6.00 14.97
C GLY A 15 0.89 -6.45 15.65
N ASP A 16 0.98 -7.18 16.74
CA ASP A 16 -0.19 -7.69 17.46
C ASP A 16 -1.07 -6.55 18.03
N ARG A 17 -0.44 -5.47 18.53
CA ARG A 17 -1.17 -4.28 19.00
C ARG A 17 -1.81 -3.49 17.85
N TYR A 18 -1.15 -3.44 16.72
CA TYR A 18 -1.71 -2.85 15.51
C TYR A 18 -2.95 -3.62 15.05
N ASP A 19 -2.90 -4.95 15.04
CA ASP A 19 -4.02 -5.81 14.67
C ASP A 19 -5.20 -5.67 15.65
N THR A 20 -4.97 -5.49 16.95
CA THR A 20 -6.03 -5.30 17.95
C THR A 20 -6.94 -4.11 17.61
N CYS A 21 -6.40 -3.02 17.06
CA CYS A 21 -7.22 -1.89 16.63
C CYS A 21 -8.19 -2.27 15.49
N TRP A 22 -7.71 -3.06 14.53
CA TRP A 22 -8.55 -3.53 13.42
C TRP A 22 -9.58 -4.56 13.85
N GLU A 23 -9.24 -5.43 14.80
CA GLU A 23 -10.18 -6.40 15.39
C GLU A 23 -11.33 -5.67 16.12
N GLN A 24 -11.02 -4.62 16.89
CA GLN A 24 -12.03 -3.80 17.55
C GLN A 24 -12.96 -3.09 16.56
N LEU A 25 -12.41 -2.55 15.45
CA LEU A 25 -13.20 -1.96 14.39
C LEU A 25 -14.12 -3.00 13.72
N ALA A 26 -13.62 -4.20 13.43
CA ALA A 26 -14.41 -5.28 12.88
C ALA A 26 -15.55 -5.72 13.84
N GLN A 27 -15.26 -5.82 15.14
CA GLN A 27 -16.26 -6.15 16.17
C GLN A 27 -17.34 -5.07 16.30
N SER A 28 -17.02 -3.81 15.99
CA SER A 28 -18.01 -2.73 15.94
C SER A 28 -18.84 -2.70 14.65
N GLY A 29 -18.67 -3.68 13.76
CA GLY A 29 -19.41 -3.80 12.50
C GLY A 29 -18.89 -2.92 11.37
N GLN A 30 -17.70 -2.31 11.54
CA GLN A 30 -17.08 -1.53 10.47
C GLN A 30 -16.40 -2.45 9.45
N ASN A 31 -16.45 -2.04 8.17
CA ASN A 31 -15.73 -2.74 7.11
C ASN A 31 -14.21 -2.46 7.23
N VAL A 32 -13.46 -3.46 7.67
CA VAL A 32 -12.00 -3.40 7.80
C VAL A 32 -11.26 -3.86 6.54
N HIS A 33 -11.98 -4.19 5.47
CA HIS A 33 -11.45 -4.69 4.20
C HIS A 33 -11.65 -3.73 3.03
N GLY A 34 -11.97 -2.47 3.30
CA GLY A 34 -12.25 -1.47 2.26
C GLY A 34 -11.15 -1.34 1.21
N GLU A 35 -9.88 -1.45 1.60
CA GLU A 35 -8.74 -1.43 0.68
C GLU A 35 -8.71 -2.67 -0.23
N ALA A 36 -8.97 -3.84 0.34
CA ALA A 36 -9.06 -5.08 -0.44
C ALA A 36 -10.27 -5.05 -1.39
N ASP A 37 -11.44 -4.56 -0.93
CA ASP A 37 -12.63 -4.38 -1.77
C ASP A 37 -12.33 -3.46 -2.96
N PHE A 38 -11.61 -2.37 -2.70
CA PHE A 38 -11.26 -1.39 -3.72
C PHE A 38 -10.35 -1.99 -4.79
N VAL A 39 -9.27 -2.69 -4.39
CA VAL A 39 -8.31 -3.31 -5.31
C VAL A 39 -8.96 -4.45 -6.08
N ASP A 40 -9.70 -5.33 -5.40
CA ASP A 40 -10.39 -6.49 -5.99
C ASP A 40 -11.40 -6.08 -7.07
N SER A 41 -12.04 -4.91 -6.93
CA SER A 41 -12.98 -4.38 -7.94
C SER A 41 -12.38 -4.09 -9.31
N TYR A 42 -11.04 -4.07 -9.44
CA TYR A 42 -10.34 -3.99 -10.71
C TYR A 42 -10.06 -5.36 -11.34
N GLY A 43 -10.35 -6.47 -10.64
CA GLY A 43 -10.17 -7.83 -11.11
C GLY A 43 -8.73 -8.27 -11.33
N PRO A 44 -7.74 -7.90 -10.47
CA PRO A 44 -6.37 -8.35 -10.64
C PRO A 44 -6.24 -9.84 -10.33
N HIS A 45 -5.40 -10.56 -11.09
CA HIS A 45 -5.00 -11.93 -10.76
C HIS A 45 -3.84 -11.94 -9.76
N SER A 46 -2.99 -10.91 -9.80
CA SER A 46 -1.81 -10.78 -8.95
C SER A 46 -1.65 -9.37 -8.38
N VAL A 47 -1.27 -9.26 -7.11
CA VAL A 47 -1.14 -7.98 -6.38
C VAL A 47 0.17 -7.93 -5.60
N LEU A 48 0.87 -6.81 -5.69
CA LEU A 48 1.94 -6.40 -4.79
C LEU A 48 1.36 -5.52 -3.67
N ASP A 49 1.33 -6.02 -2.43
CA ASP A 49 0.99 -5.23 -1.24
C ASP A 49 2.26 -4.56 -0.71
N ALA A 50 2.49 -3.31 -1.11
CA ALA A 50 3.71 -2.56 -0.86
C ALA A 50 3.57 -1.72 0.42
N GLY A 51 4.27 -2.11 1.48
CA GLY A 51 4.08 -1.63 2.85
C GLY A 51 2.98 -2.40 3.55
N CYS A 52 3.01 -3.72 3.43
CA CYS A 52 1.92 -4.61 3.84
C CYS A 52 1.70 -4.71 5.36
N GLY A 53 2.66 -4.27 6.17
CA GLY A 53 2.59 -4.36 7.63
C GLY A 53 2.35 -5.79 8.12
N THR A 54 1.27 -5.97 8.88
CA THR A 54 0.83 -7.29 9.39
C THR A 54 0.03 -8.11 8.36
N GLY A 55 -0.04 -7.66 7.10
CA GLY A 55 -0.62 -8.39 5.98
C GLY A 55 -2.13 -8.34 5.86
N ARG A 56 -2.83 -7.38 6.48
CA ARG A 56 -4.30 -7.31 6.48
C ARG A 56 -4.90 -7.32 5.07
N VAL A 57 -4.37 -6.48 4.17
CA VAL A 57 -4.86 -6.36 2.79
C VAL A 57 -4.46 -7.59 1.98
N ALA A 58 -3.20 -8.01 2.05
CA ALA A 58 -2.68 -9.19 1.35
C ALA A 58 -3.45 -10.47 1.70
N ILE A 59 -3.70 -10.71 2.99
CA ILE A 59 -4.42 -11.90 3.47
C ILE A 59 -5.85 -11.92 2.94
N GLU A 60 -6.55 -10.78 2.98
CA GLU A 60 -7.93 -10.72 2.50
C GLU A 60 -8.00 -10.88 0.98
N LEU A 61 -7.11 -10.27 0.20
CA LEU A 61 -7.05 -10.47 -1.25
C LEU A 61 -6.76 -11.94 -1.61
N ASN A 62 -5.83 -12.58 -0.89
CA ASN A 62 -5.54 -14.00 -1.12
C ASN A 62 -6.73 -14.90 -0.76
N ARG A 63 -7.49 -14.59 0.30
CA ARG A 63 -8.73 -15.30 0.64
C ARG A 63 -9.77 -15.24 -0.49
N ARG A 64 -9.71 -14.21 -1.34
CA ARG A 64 -10.57 -14.04 -2.54
C ARG A 64 -10.00 -14.70 -3.80
N GLY A 65 -8.85 -15.37 -3.70
CA GLY A 65 -8.23 -16.09 -4.80
C GLY A 65 -7.22 -15.28 -5.61
N VAL A 66 -6.80 -14.10 -5.13
CA VAL A 66 -5.75 -13.28 -5.75
C VAL A 66 -4.38 -13.78 -5.30
N GLU A 67 -3.42 -13.87 -6.22
CA GLU A 67 -2.02 -14.11 -5.89
C GLU A 67 -1.40 -12.85 -5.29
N VAL A 68 -0.78 -12.94 -4.10
CA VAL A 68 -0.27 -11.75 -3.42
C VAL A 68 1.16 -11.96 -2.92
N VAL A 69 1.98 -10.94 -3.11
CA VAL A 69 3.26 -10.78 -2.42
C VAL A 69 3.18 -9.55 -1.52
N GLY A 70 3.45 -9.73 -0.23
CA GLY A 70 3.53 -8.63 0.73
C GLY A 70 4.98 -8.21 0.96
N VAL A 71 5.24 -6.91 0.89
CA VAL A 71 6.57 -6.32 1.14
C VAL A 71 6.47 -5.28 2.25
N ASP A 72 7.35 -5.36 3.21
CA ASP A 72 7.48 -4.34 4.25
C ASP A 72 8.94 -4.21 4.69
N LEU A 73 9.31 -3.05 5.23
CA LEU A 73 10.64 -2.82 5.80
C LEU A 73 10.75 -3.33 7.25
N ASP A 74 9.62 -3.42 7.96
CA ASP A 74 9.56 -3.80 9.38
C ASP A 74 9.40 -5.31 9.54
N GLU A 75 10.52 -5.98 9.87
CA GLU A 75 10.56 -7.43 10.10
C GLU A 75 9.64 -7.88 11.26
N LYS A 76 9.34 -7.00 12.24
CA LYS A 76 8.41 -7.34 13.33
C LYS A 76 6.97 -7.42 12.82
N MET A 77 6.59 -6.49 11.94
CA MET A 77 5.29 -6.52 11.26
C MET A 77 5.16 -7.77 10.38
N LEU A 78 6.18 -8.07 9.58
CA LEU A 78 6.24 -9.29 8.77
C LEU A 78 6.23 -10.57 9.59
N GLY A 79 6.84 -10.56 10.78
CA GLY A 79 6.77 -11.69 11.72
C GLY A 79 5.32 -12.01 12.11
N THR A 80 4.47 -10.99 12.31
CA THR A 80 3.03 -11.17 12.55
C THR A 80 2.31 -11.65 11.28
N ALA A 81 2.60 -11.08 10.11
CA ALA A 81 2.03 -11.50 8.84
C ALA A 81 2.31 -12.98 8.54
N ARG A 82 3.56 -13.44 8.73
CA ARG A 82 3.96 -14.86 8.55
C ARG A 82 3.25 -15.80 9.51
N ARG A 83 3.01 -15.40 10.76
CA ARG A 83 2.22 -16.22 11.71
C ARG A 83 0.76 -16.36 11.25
N LYS A 84 0.17 -15.27 10.72
CA LYS A 84 -1.23 -15.25 10.27
C LYS A 84 -1.46 -16.01 8.97
N ALA A 85 -0.52 -15.89 8.02
CA ALA A 85 -0.61 -16.53 6.71
C ALA A 85 0.78 -17.04 6.25
N PRO A 86 1.24 -18.18 6.78
CA PRO A 86 2.57 -18.73 6.47
C PRO A 86 2.72 -19.23 5.03
N HIS A 87 1.62 -19.39 4.32
CA HIS A 87 1.59 -19.83 2.91
C HIS A 87 1.78 -18.69 1.91
N LEU A 88 1.69 -17.41 2.36
CA LEU A 88 1.92 -16.25 1.51
C LEU A 88 3.41 -15.88 1.44
N SER A 89 3.76 -15.19 0.37
CA SER A 89 5.11 -14.65 0.18
C SER A 89 5.25 -13.31 0.91
N TRP A 90 6.14 -13.25 1.90
CA TRP A 90 6.44 -12.07 2.70
C TRP A 90 7.91 -11.70 2.56
N VAL A 91 8.19 -10.51 2.03
CA VAL A 91 9.54 -10.02 1.71
C VAL A 91 9.89 -8.82 2.59
N CYS A 92 10.98 -8.92 3.34
CA CYS A 92 11.55 -7.77 4.06
C CYS A 92 12.47 -6.99 3.12
N ASN A 93 12.01 -5.84 2.64
CA ASN A 93 12.79 -5.01 1.73
C ASN A 93 12.36 -3.53 1.81
N ASP A 94 13.28 -2.64 1.41
CA ASP A 94 12.99 -1.22 1.22
C ASP A 94 12.29 -1.02 -0.14
N LEU A 95 11.10 -0.41 -0.11
CA LEU A 95 10.33 -0.14 -1.32
C LEU A 95 11.07 0.76 -2.32
N ALA A 96 11.99 1.61 -1.86
CA ALA A 96 12.78 2.49 -2.73
C ALA A 96 13.77 1.73 -3.64
N THR A 97 14.15 0.52 -3.25
CA THR A 97 15.15 -0.32 -3.94
C THR A 97 14.64 -1.74 -4.24
N LEU A 98 13.32 -1.93 -4.19
CA LEU A 98 12.70 -3.23 -4.36
C LEU A 98 13.00 -3.86 -5.73
N GLN A 99 13.34 -5.15 -5.72
CA GLN A 99 13.51 -5.99 -6.91
C GLN A 99 13.01 -7.40 -6.63
N LEU A 100 11.85 -7.75 -7.15
CA LEU A 100 11.20 -9.08 -6.93
C LEU A 100 11.38 -10.05 -8.09
N GLY A 101 11.86 -9.58 -9.26
CA GLY A 101 12.01 -10.43 -10.45
C GLY A 101 10.70 -10.91 -11.07
N GLN A 102 9.56 -10.35 -10.69
CA GLN A 102 8.23 -10.66 -11.21
C GLN A 102 7.37 -9.39 -11.31
N THR A 103 6.27 -9.47 -12.08
CA THR A 103 5.33 -8.36 -12.27
C THR A 103 3.93 -8.74 -11.80
N PHE A 104 3.11 -7.70 -11.53
CA PHE A 104 1.77 -7.82 -10.95
C PHE A 104 0.76 -7.01 -11.76
N ASP A 105 -0.51 -7.39 -11.70
CA ASP A 105 -1.61 -6.64 -12.34
C ASP A 105 -1.96 -5.39 -11.54
N ALA A 106 -1.73 -5.41 -10.22
CA ALA A 106 -1.89 -4.25 -9.37
C ALA A 106 -0.82 -4.18 -8.28
N ALA A 107 -0.51 -2.95 -7.86
CA ALA A 107 0.23 -2.68 -6.63
C ALA A 107 -0.60 -1.76 -5.75
N VAL A 108 -0.59 -2.02 -4.44
CA VAL A 108 -1.31 -1.21 -3.46
C VAL A 108 -0.37 -0.69 -2.38
N LEU A 109 -0.44 0.62 -2.10
CA LEU A 109 0.18 1.29 -0.97
C LEU A 109 -0.95 1.75 -0.03
N ALA A 110 -1.42 0.84 0.81
CA ALA A 110 -2.48 1.08 1.78
C ALA A 110 -1.93 1.52 3.15
N GLY A 111 -2.79 2.07 4.01
CA GLY A 111 -2.40 2.40 5.39
C GLY A 111 -1.40 3.54 5.50
N ASN A 112 -1.49 4.54 4.63
CA ASN A 112 -0.64 5.73 4.69
C ASN A 112 0.85 5.48 4.38
N VAL A 113 1.22 4.44 3.64
CA VAL A 113 2.64 4.14 3.34
C VAL A 113 3.39 5.37 2.85
N MET A 114 2.80 6.16 1.95
CA MET A 114 3.45 7.33 1.36
C MET A 114 3.85 8.43 2.35
N ILE A 115 3.19 8.53 3.51
CA ILE A 115 3.59 9.50 4.55
C ILE A 115 4.68 8.95 5.49
N PHE A 116 4.94 7.63 5.44
CA PHE A 116 5.92 6.97 6.30
C PHE A 116 7.26 6.68 5.62
N VAL A 117 7.35 6.77 4.30
CA VAL A 117 8.62 6.62 3.59
C VAL A 117 9.64 7.70 4.00
N LEU A 118 10.91 7.46 3.76
CA LEU A 118 11.95 8.45 4.02
C LEU A 118 11.69 9.70 3.16
N SER A 119 11.74 10.87 3.77
CA SER A 119 11.56 12.13 3.04
C SER A 119 12.60 12.27 1.93
N GLY A 120 12.11 12.54 0.70
CA GLY A 120 12.92 12.60 -0.51
C GLY A 120 13.11 11.26 -1.22
N SER A 121 12.62 10.13 -0.66
CA SER A 121 12.63 8.83 -1.34
C SER A 121 11.30 8.49 -2.03
N GLU A 122 10.28 9.33 -1.92
CA GLU A 122 8.94 9.09 -2.42
C GLU A 122 8.92 8.72 -3.92
N ARG A 123 9.69 9.46 -4.74
CA ARG A 123 9.84 9.16 -6.17
C ARG A 123 10.51 7.81 -6.43
N SER A 124 11.53 7.47 -5.65
CA SER A 124 12.22 6.17 -5.77
C SER A 124 11.28 5.02 -5.41
N VAL A 125 10.46 5.19 -4.36
CA VAL A 125 9.43 4.21 -3.97
C VAL A 125 8.41 4.02 -5.10
N LEU A 126 7.84 5.11 -5.61
CA LEU A 126 6.85 5.05 -6.69
C LEU A 126 7.42 4.41 -7.95
N ASN A 127 8.62 4.79 -8.37
CA ASN A 127 9.30 4.23 -9.53
C ASN A 127 9.57 2.72 -9.34
N SER A 128 10.11 2.34 -8.19
CA SER A 128 10.42 0.95 -7.89
C SER A 128 9.15 0.09 -7.85
N VAL A 129 8.10 0.52 -7.15
CA VAL A 129 6.81 -0.20 -7.10
C VAL A 129 6.17 -0.28 -8.49
N ALA A 130 6.13 0.82 -9.25
CA ALA A 130 5.56 0.84 -10.61
C ALA A 130 6.34 -0.05 -11.59
N SER A 131 7.65 -0.24 -11.40
CA SER A 131 8.45 -1.13 -12.25
C SER A 131 8.01 -2.59 -12.18
N HIS A 132 7.33 -2.97 -11.08
CA HIS A 132 6.77 -4.31 -10.88
C HIS A 132 5.34 -4.47 -11.43
N LEU A 133 4.80 -3.49 -12.16
CA LEU A 133 3.49 -3.64 -12.80
C LEU A 133 3.61 -4.21 -14.21
N THR A 134 2.63 -5.00 -14.61
CA THR A 134 2.42 -5.39 -16.01
C THR A 134 1.99 -4.18 -16.84
N THR A 135 2.06 -4.27 -18.17
CA THR A 135 1.42 -3.28 -19.06
C THR A 135 -0.08 -3.25 -18.76
N ASN A 136 -0.67 -2.07 -18.65
CA ASN A 136 -2.03 -1.80 -18.15
C ASN A 136 -2.26 -2.10 -16.67
N GLY A 137 -1.27 -2.54 -15.93
CA GLY A 137 -1.35 -2.71 -14.48
C GLY A 137 -1.61 -1.39 -13.76
N ILE A 138 -2.17 -1.45 -12.56
CA ILE A 138 -2.54 -0.26 -11.78
C ILE A 138 -1.72 -0.14 -10.51
N LEU A 139 -1.41 1.10 -10.13
CA LEU A 139 -0.91 1.45 -8.82
C LEU A 139 -2.00 2.20 -8.06
N VAL A 140 -2.36 1.69 -6.87
CA VAL A 140 -3.33 2.31 -5.96
C VAL A 140 -2.59 2.80 -4.73
N ALA A 141 -2.69 4.08 -4.41
CA ALA A 141 -2.10 4.65 -3.18
C ALA A 141 -3.15 5.42 -2.38
N GLY A 142 -3.32 5.05 -1.11
CA GLY A 142 -4.19 5.75 -0.17
C GLY A 142 -3.38 6.38 0.96
N PHE A 143 -3.43 7.72 1.08
CA PHE A 143 -2.68 8.44 2.10
C PHE A 143 -3.29 9.79 2.48
N GLU A 144 -2.95 10.23 3.68
CA GLU A 144 -3.31 11.56 4.18
C GLU A 144 -2.52 12.65 3.46
N VAL A 145 -3.23 13.70 3.04
CA VAL A 145 -2.65 14.91 2.40
C VAL A 145 -2.24 15.87 3.52
N LYS A 146 -0.95 15.83 3.88
CA LYS A 146 -0.36 16.62 4.96
C LYS A 146 0.75 17.51 4.46
N ALA A 147 0.96 18.66 5.12
CA ALA A 147 1.99 19.64 4.73
C ALA A 147 3.42 19.07 4.77
N GLU A 148 3.68 18.10 5.67
CA GLU A 148 5.01 17.49 5.86
C GLU A 148 5.22 16.22 5.00
N ALA A 149 4.24 15.83 4.19
CA ALA A 149 4.30 14.67 3.31
C ALA A 149 4.28 15.10 1.85
N ILE A 150 4.44 14.16 0.94
CA ILE A 150 4.29 14.41 -0.49
C ILE A 150 2.90 14.99 -0.78
N SER A 151 2.85 16.13 -1.48
CA SER A 151 1.58 16.70 -1.95
C SER A 151 1.02 15.87 -3.11
N LEU A 152 -0.30 15.98 -3.37
CA LEU A 152 -0.91 15.31 -4.52
C LEU A 152 -0.33 15.77 -5.85
N ALA A 153 0.07 17.04 -5.97
CA ALA A 153 0.70 17.55 -7.19
C ALA A 153 2.09 16.94 -7.41
N GLU A 154 2.89 16.80 -6.36
CA GLU A 154 4.20 16.14 -6.44
C GLU A 154 4.04 14.64 -6.71
N TYR A 155 3.05 13.99 -6.09
CA TYR A 155 2.71 12.60 -6.36
C TYR A 155 2.33 12.39 -7.83
N ASP A 156 1.44 13.21 -8.37
CA ASP A 156 0.99 13.12 -9.77
C ASP A 156 2.15 13.40 -10.76
N SER A 157 3.00 14.38 -10.44
CA SER A 157 4.21 14.66 -11.24
C SER A 157 5.15 13.45 -11.24
N ALA A 158 5.42 12.85 -10.09
CA ALA A 158 6.26 11.66 -9.97
C ALA A 158 5.68 10.47 -10.77
N MET A 159 4.37 10.25 -10.69
CA MET A 159 3.69 9.20 -11.46
C MET A 159 3.77 9.43 -12.96
N SER A 160 3.56 10.66 -13.41
CA SER A 160 3.68 11.03 -14.84
C SER A 160 5.10 10.81 -15.37
N GLU A 161 6.12 11.20 -14.62
CA GLU A 161 7.53 11.05 -14.99
C GLU A 161 7.96 9.58 -15.19
N ILE A 162 7.30 8.63 -14.51
CA ILE A 162 7.57 7.18 -14.63
C ILE A 162 6.61 6.47 -15.59
N GLY A 163 5.87 7.22 -16.42
CA GLY A 163 4.99 6.69 -17.46
C GLY A 163 3.65 6.13 -16.93
N MET A 164 3.22 6.57 -15.76
CA MET A 164 1.91 6.23 -15.22
C MET A 164 0.89 7.32 -15.53
N VAL A 165 -0.31 6.95 -15.95
CA VAL A 165 -1.40 7.90 -16.26
C VAL A 165 -2.48 7.85 -15.20
N PRO A 166 -3.08 9.01 -14.80
CA PRO A 166 -4.19 9.03 -13.85
C PRO A 166 -5.37 8.21 -14.34
N ALA A 167 -5.94 7.37 -13.46
CA ALA A 167 -7.12 6.54 -13.75
C ALA A 167 -8.29 6.83 -12.80
N GLY A 168 -8.07 7.61 -11.72
CA GLY A 168 -9.11 8.06 -10.81
C GLY A 168 -8.57 8.51 -9.45
N ARG A 169 -9.40 9.29 -8.73
CA ARG A 169 -9.12 9.74 -7.36
C ARG A 169 -10.39 9.85 -6.53
N TRP A 170 -10.31 9.34 -5.32
CA TRP A 170 -11.41 9.33 -4.35
C TRP A 170 -10.92 9.81 -2.97
N SER A 171 -11.84 10.22 -2.12
CA SER A 171 -11.52 10.61 -0.74
C SER A 171 -11.55 9.44 0.24
N THR A 172 -12.12 8.32 -0.15
CA THR A 172 -12.21 7.09 0.67
C THR A 172 -12.01 5.83 -0.17
N TRP A 173 -11.76 4.72 0.50
CA TRP A 173 -11.74 3.39 -0.12
C TRP A 173 -13.13 2.90 -0.58
N GLN A 174 -14.21 3.59 -0.20
CA GLN A 174 -15.59 3.35 -0.66
C GLN A 174 -15.93 4.16 -1.93
N ARG A 175 -14.95 4.85 -2.51
CA ARG A 175 -15.07 5.65 -3.76
C ARG A 175 -15.90 6.92 -3.62
N ASP A 176 -15.94 7.54 -2.43
CA ASP A 176 -16.49 8.87 -2.31
C ASP A 176 -15.68 9.86 -3.18
N PRO A 177 -16.34 10.78 -3.89
CA PRO A 177 -15.66 11.73 -4.76
C PRO A 177 -14.62 12.58 -4.02
N TYR A 178 -13.41 12.72 -4.59
CA TYR A 178 -12.40 13.62 -4.04
C TYR A 178 -12.73 15.08 -4.41
N GLN A 179 -12.84 15.94 -3.41
CA GLN A 179 -13.16 17.37 -3.54
C GLN A 179 -12.20 18.25 -2.72
N GLY A 180 -10.99 17.75 -2.43
CA GLY A 180 -9.99 18.49 -1.65
C GLY A 180 -9.92 18.08 -0.17
N GLN A 181 -10.38 16.86 0.17
CA GLN A 181 -10.27 16.33 1.54
C GLN A 181 -8.80 16.02 1.90
N ASP A 182 -8.57 15.79 3.17
CA ASP A 182 -7.26 15.49 3.77
C ASP A 182 -6.81 14.02 3.63
N TYR A 183 -7.57 13.20 2.91
CA TYR A 183 -7.22 11.84 2.52
C TYR A 183 -7.54 11.61 1.05
N ALA A 184 -6.64 10.96 0.32
CA ALA A 184 -6.84 10.64 -1.08
C ALA A 184 -6.47 9.18 -1.39
N VAL A 185 -7.33 8.51 -2.15
CA VAL A 185 -7.06 7.23 -2.80
C VAL A 185 -6.90 7.50 -4.29
N SER A 186 -5.67 7.41 -4.78
CA SER A 186 -5.31 7.70 -6.17
C SER A 186 -5.00 6.42 -6.92
N VAL A 187 -5.50 6.30 -8.15
CA VAL A 187 -5.20 5.19 -9.06
C VAL A 187 -4.50 5.73 -10.29
N HIS A 188 -3.37 5.11 -10.62
CA HIS A 188 -2.65 5.35 -11.86
C HIS A 188 -2.49 4.04 -12.62
N ARG A 189 -2.46 4.11 -13.95
CA ARG A 189 -2.31 2.97 -14.85
C ARG A 189 -0.99 3.06 -15.61
N ARG A 190 -0.28 1.94 -15.70
CA ARG A 190 0.91 1.80 -16.54
C ARG A 190 0.50 1.68 -18.02
N ILE A 191 1.09 2.53 -18.89
CA ILE A 191 0.89 2.47 -20.34
C ILE A 191 1.92 1.53 -20.97
#